data_396e211a574330c06e41fa5e49d4f2ad
#
_entry.id   396e211a574330c06e41fa5e49d4f2ad
#
_cell.length_a   1.000
_cell.length_b   1.000
_cell.length_c   1.000
_cell.angle_alpha   90.00
_cell.angle_beta   90.00
_cell.angle_gamma   90.00
#
_symmetry.space_group_name_H-M   'P 1'
#
loop_
_entity.id
_entity.type
_entity.pdbx_description
1 polymer ?
#
loop_
_entity_poly.entity_id
_entity_poly.type
_entity_poly.pdbx_seq_one_letter_code
_entity_poly.pdbx_strand_id
1 'polypeptide(L)'
;MSTSADEARIRSLVENWVVWRDAGAWERFRTVWHDDGRMMATWFQGSCDDFIRVSREGFERGVRILHFLGGISVDIAGNRAVSQAKMTITQRAEVERSECDVVCTGRFVDFLEQRDGRWGIVLRQPIYEQDRLSPVDPSERLKLDQALLRSFPVGYRHLAYLQTRLGFAVKPDMPGLTGPEVEALYASGRRWLDGGELDR
;
A
#
# COMPACT_ATOMS: atom_id res chain seq x y z
N MET A 1 -20.49 -20.95 1.25
CA MET A 1 -21.02 -19.83 2.05
C MET A 1 -19.87 -19.26 2.84
N SER A 2 -19.52 -17.98 2.62
CA SER A 2 -18.56 -17.26 3.46
C SER A 2 -19.09 -17.27 4.90
N THR A 3 -18.27 -17.67 5.84
CA THR A 3 -18.66 -17.59 7.24
C THR A 3 -18.27 -16.21 7.77
N SER A 4 -19.08 -15.61 8.63
CA SER A 4 -18.74 -14.40 9.39
C SER A 4 -17.35 -14.49 10.04
N ALA A 5 -16.90 -15.72 10.34
CA ALA A 5 -15.58 -16.01 10.88
C ALA A 5 -14.45 -15.74 9.87
N ASP A 6 -14.62 -16.07 8.58
CA ASP A 6 -13.59 -15.82 7.57
C ASP A 6 -13.46 -14.33 7.26
N GLU A 7 -14.58 -13.60 7.18
CA GLU A 7 -14.55 -12.15 7.05
C GLU A 7 -13.82 -11.50 8.24
N ALA A 8 -14.09 -11.92 9.47
CA ALA A 8 -13.41 -11.40 10.65
C ALA A 8 -11.89 -11.71 10.64
N ARG A 9 -11.49 -12.91 10.18
CA ARG A 9 -10.08 -13.29 10.03
C ARG A 9 -9.37 -12.42 8.99
N ILE A 10 -10.01 -12.18 7.84
CA ILE A 10 -9.47 -11.33 6.77
C ILE A 10 -9.32 -9.89 7.25
N ARG A 11 -10.34 -9.32 7.92
CA ARG A 11 -10.26 -7.98 8.51
C ARG A 11 -9.10 -7.86 9.49
N SER A 12 -8.99 -8.80 10.43
CA SER A 12 -7.89 -8.82 11.40
C SER A 12 -6.53 -8.92 10.73
N LEU A 13 -6.40 -9.69 9.64
CA LEU A 13 -5.16 -9.82 8.88
C LEU A 13 -4.76 -8.49 8.21
N VAL A 14 -5.72 -7.79 7.58
CA VAL A 14 -5.51 -6.49 6.92
C VAL A 14 -5.15 -5.40 7.94
N GLU A 15 -5.79 -5.39 9.11
CA GLU A 15 -5.50 -4.46 10.21
C GLU A 15 -4.11 -4.75 10.82
N ASN A 16 -3.78 -6.00 11.05
CA ASN A 16 -2.48 -6.41 11.59
C ASN A 16 -1.32 -6.07 10.64
N TRP A 17 -1.56 -6.03 9.34
CA TRP A 17 -0.55 -5.62 8.37
C TRP A 17 -0.01 -4.23 8.71
N VAL A 18 -0.88 -3.24 8.93
CA VAL A 18 -0.43 -1.87 9.21
C VAL A 18 0.18 -1.75 10.61
N VAL A 19 -0.45 -2.38 11.62
CA VAL A 19 0.01 -2.31 13.02
C VAL A 19 1.41 -2.92 13.15
N TRP A 20 1.61 -4.12 12.62
CA TRP A 20 2.89 -4.81 12.77
C TRP A 20 4.00 -4.21 11.91
N ARG A 21 3.66 -3.76 10.70
CA ARG A 21 4.61 -3.07 9.82
C ARG A 21 5.12 -1.78 10.47
N ASP A 22 4.23 -0.94 10.97
CA ASP A 22 4.57 0.36 11.52
C ASP A 22 5.26 0.26 12.89
N ALA A 23 4.96 -0.80 13.65
CA ALA A 23 5.65 -1.12 14.91
C ALA A 23 7.01 -1.82 14.72
N GLY A 24 7.40 -2.19 13.49
CA GLY A 24 8.61 -2.97 13.25
C GLY A 24 8.54 -4.41 13.75
N ALA A 25 7.34 -4.95 13.93
CA ALA A 25 7.11 -6.33 14.38
C ALA A 25 7.25 -7.33 13.21
N TRP A 26 8.45 -7.41 12.61
CA TRP A 26 8.73 -8.04 11.32
C TRP A 26 8.32 -9.51 11.25
N GLU A 27 8.56 -10.28 12.30
CA GLU A 27 8.19 -11.71 12.37
C GLU A 27 6.65 -11.89 12.31
N ARG A 28 5.91 -11.04 13.04
CA ARG A 28 4.45 -11.03 12.96
C ARG A 28 3.97 -10.50 11.61
N PHE A 29 4.61 -9.45 11.11
CA PHE A 29 4.29 -8.87 9.81
C PHE A 29 4.44 -9.88 8.67
N ARG A 30 5.44 -10.78 8.74
CA ARG A 30 5.62 -11.86 7.76
C ARG A 30 4.41 -12.81 7.71
N THR A 31 3.73 -13.03 8.84
CA THR A 31 2.63 -14.01 8.92
C THR A 31 1.35 -13.59 8.18
N VAL A 32 1.20 -12.31 7.82
CA VAL A 32 0.02 -11.86 7.06
C VAL A 32 0.08 -12.27 5.58
N TRP A 33 1.25 -12.71 5.11
CA TRP A 33 1.49 -13.09 3.72
C TRP A 33 1.49 -14.61 3.53
N HIS A 34 1.17 -15.05 2.32
CA HIS A 34 1.65 -16.35 1.82
C HIS A 34 3.10 -16.23 1.34
N ASP A 35 3.78 -17.37 1.15
CA ASP A 35 5.21 -17.39 0.80
C ASP A 35 5.47 -16.78 -0.60
N ASP A 36 4.51 -16.89 -1.50
CA ASP A 36 4.52 -16.29 -2.83
C ASP A 36 3.88 -14.89 -2.88
N GLY A 37 3.59 -14.30 -1.70
CA GLY A 37 2.97 -12.98 -1.57
C GLY A 37 3.79 -11.86 -2.22
N ARG A 38 3.09 -10.87 -2.80
CA ARG A 38 3.71 -9.75 -3.52
C ARG A 38 3.14 -8.41 -3.08
N MET A 39 4.03 -7.42 -3.01
CA MET A 39 3.68 -6.01 -2.76
C MET A 39 3.93 -5.17 -4.00
N MET A 40 2.94 -4.32 -4.35
CA MET A 40 3.00 -3.41 -5.48
C MET A 40 2.84 -1.96 -4.98
N ALA A 41 3.88 -1.40 -4.35
CA ALA A 41 3.91 0.01 -3.94
C ALA A 41 4.48 0.91 -5.05
N THR A 42 4.39 2.23 -4.89
CA THR A 42 4.98 3.20 -5.84
C THR A 42 6.48 3.02 -6.01
N TRP A 43 7.20 2.77 -4.91
CA TRP A 43 8.66 2.69 -4.83
C TRP A 43 9.21 1.26 -4.79
N PHE A 44 8.34 0.26 -4.72
CA PHE A 44 8.71 -1.14 -4.60
C PHE A 44 7.65 -2.04 -5.25
N GLN A 45 8.09 -2.96 -6.11
CA GLN A 45 7.29 -4.05 -6.65
C GLN A 45 8.10 -5.34 -6.55
N GLY A 46 7.58 -6.33 -5.85
CA GLY A 46 8.33 -7.58 -5.64
C GLY A 46 7.72 -8.52 -4.61
N SER A 47 8.52 -9.49 -4.16
CA SER A 47 8.13 -10.46 -3.15
C SER A 47 7.85 -9.81 -1.79
N CYS A 48 6.99 -10.44 -0.99
CA CYS A 48 6.74 -9.98 0.38
C CYS A 48 8.02 -10.01 1.23
N ASP A 49 8.90 -10.99 1.03
CA ASP A 49 10.16 -11.12 1.79
C ASP A 49 11.12 -9.97 1.47
N ASP A 50 11.28 -9.60 0.19
CA ASP A 50 12.07 -8.42 -0.19
C ASP A 50 11.45 -7.14 0.33
N PHE A 51 10.11 -7.01 0.26
CA PHE A 51 9.42 -5.85 0.82
C PHE A 51 9.65 -5.69 2.32
N ILE A 52 9.59 -6.80 3.07
CA ILE A 52 9.87 -6.82 4.51
C ILE A 52 11.32 -6.42 4.77
N ARG A 53 12.28 -7.00 4.04
CA ARG A 53 13.70 -6.69 4.16
C ARG A 53 13.98 -5.21 3.95
N VAL A 54 13.55 -4.62 2.82
CA VAL A 54 13.80 -3.20 2.52
C VAL A 54 13.04 -2.25 3.47
N SER A 55 11.84 -2.65 3.94
CA SER A 55 11.08 -1.90 4.93
C SER A 55 11.78 -1.87 6.29
N ARG A 56 12.33 -3.02 6.71
CA ARG A 56 13.12 -3.14 7.94
C ARG A 56 14.38 -2.30 7.88
N GLU A 57 15.14 -2.39 6.80
CA GLU A 57 16.34 -1.55 6.58
C GLU A 57 16.02 -0.06 6.63
N GLY A 58 14.90 0.38 6.03
CA GLY A 58 14.43 1.76 6.12
C GLY A 58 14.08 2.16 7.55
N PHE A 59 13.34 1.31 8.27
CA PHE A 59 12.94 1.54 9.66
C PHE A 59 14.15 1.67 10.60
N GLU A 60 15.16 0.82 10.44
CA GLU A 60 16.41 0.84 11.20
C GLU A 60 17.24 2.11 10.92
N ARG A 61 17.15 2.66 9.71
CA ARG A 61 17.74 3.98 9.36
C ARG A 61 16.90 5.18 9.80
N GLY A 62 15.79 4.97 10.51
CA GLY A 62 14.96 6.05 11.03
C GLY A 62 13.83 6.50 10.11
N VAL A 63 13.61 5.86 8.96
CA VAL A 63 12.44 6.15 8.12
C VAL A 63 11.17 5.75 8.86
N ARG A 64 10.25 6.71 8.99
CA ARG A 64 8.95 6.49 9.65
C ARG A 64 7.83 6.71 8.64
N ILE A 65 7.12 5.64 8.35
CA ILE A 65 5.91 5.65 7.52
C ILE A 65 4.81 5.08 8.39
N LEU A 66 3.75 5.83 8.55
CA LEU A 66 2.59 5.46 9.35
C LEU A 66 1.40 5.21 8.44
N HIS A 67 0.64 4.18 8.76
CA HIS A 67 -0.58 3.85 8.04
C HIS A 67 -1.77 3.93 8.98
N PHE A 68 -2.86 4.52 8.49
CA PHE A 68 -4.15 4.50 9.16
C PHE A 68 -5.17 3.84 8.23
N LEU A 69 -5.93 2.87 8.76
CA LEU A 69 -7.02 2.23 8.03
C LEU A 69 -8.36 2.78 8.49
N GLY A 70 -9.23 3.01 7.50
CA GLY A 70 -10.66 3.27 7.70
C GLY A 70 -11.51 2.04 7.48
N GLY A 71 -12.67 2.21 6.86
CA GLY A 71 -13.58 1.11 6.55
C GLY A 71 -12.95 0.07 5.62
N ILE A 72 -13.31 -1.20 5.84
CA ILE A 72 -12.85 -2.36 5.06
C ILE A 72 -14.09 -3.07 4.49
N SER A 73 -14.09 -3.37 3.19
CA SER A 73 -14.99 -4.32 2.54
C SER A 73 -14.26 -5.60 2.18
N VAL A 74 -14.96 -6.72 2.20
CA VAL A 74 -14.41 -8.04 1.88
C VAL A 74 -15.42 -8.81 1.05
N ASP A 75 -15.00 -9.27 -0.13
CA ASP A 75 -15.72 -10.18 -1.00
C ASP A 75 -15.04 -11.56 -0.94
N ILE A 76 -15.79 -12.62 -0.67
CA ILE A 76 -15.26 -13.98 -0.52
C ILE A 76 -15.97 -14.93 -1.49
N ALA A 77 -15.18 -15.73 -2.21
CA ALA A 77 -15.65 -16.82 -3.06
C ALA A 77 -14.81 -18.09 -2.80
N GLY A 78 -15.40 -19.07 -2.11
CA GLY A 78 -14.69 -20.29 -1.74
C GLY A 78 -13.49 -20.01 -0.83
N ASN A 79 -12.29 -20.38 -1.30
CA ASN A 79 -11.03 -20.14 -0.62
C ASN A 79 -10.30 -18.87 -1.08
N ARG A 80 -10.94 -18.00 -1.85
CA ARG A 80 -10.38 -16.73 -2.36
C ARG A 80 -11.17 -15.55 -1.86
N ALA A 81 -10.47 -14.43 -1.67
CA ALA A 81 -11.11 -13.17 -1.27
C ALA A 81 -10.41 -11.97 -1.92
N VAL A 82 -11.16 -10.89 -2.03
CA VAL A 82 -10.65 -9.55 -2.31
C VAL A 82 -11.09 -8.64 -1.18
N SER A 83 -10.16 -7.93 -0.57
CA SER A 83 -10.50 -6.88 0.40
C SER A 83 -10.12 -5.51 -0.13
N GLN A 84 -10.89 -4.49 0.25
CA GLN A 84 -10.55 -3.09 0.03
C GLN A 84 -10.62 -2.35 1.36
N ALA A 85 -9.50 -1.76 1.77
CA ALA A 85 -9.41 -0.97 3.00
C ALA A 85 -9.09 0.49 2.67
N LYS A 86 -9.88 1.44 3.14
CA LYS A 86 -9.50 2.86 3.09
C LYS A 86 -8.21 3.05 3.86
N MET A 87 -7.24 3.77 3.26
CA MET A 87 -5.95 3.98 3.91
C MET A 87 -5.50 5.44 3.81
N THR A 88 -4.75 5.84 4.81
CA THR A 88 -3.89 7.03 4.78
C THR A 88 -2.47 6.59 5.07
N ILE A 89 -1.53 7.03 4.24
CA ILE A 89 -0.08 6.88 4.44
C ILE A 89 0.45 8.25 4.82
N THR A 90 1.20 8.33 5.91
CA THR A 90 1.92 9.55 6.30
C THR A 90 3.41 9.23 6.38
N GLN A 91 4.22 10.01 5.68
CA GLN A 91 5.68 9.93 5.77
C GLN A 91 6.25 11.29 6.11
N ARG A 92 6.99 11.37 7.24
CA ARG A 92 7.75 12.55 7.61
C ARG A 92 9.17 12.44 7.07
N ALA A 93 9.64 13.50 6.42
CA ALA A 93 11.01 13.56 5.89
C ALA A 93 11.41 15.02 5.60
N GLU A 94 12.71 15.26 5.44
CA GLU A 94 13.22 16.53 4.94
C GLU A 94 12.96 16.64 3.42
N VAL A 95 12.34 17.75 3.00
CA VAL A 95 12.12 18.13 1.60
C VAL A 95 12.54 19.58 1.42
N GLU A 96 13.47 19.83 0.51
CA GLU A 96 14.00 21.19 0.23
C GLU A 96 14.47 21.92 1.50
N ARG A 97 15.13 21.21 2.42
CA ARG A 97 15.66 21.66 3.72
C ARG A 97 14.58 21.99 4.79
N SER A 98 13.34 21.62 4.56
CA SER A 98 12.24 21.75 5.51
C SER A 98 11.75 20.38 5.94
N GLU A 99 11.46 20.20 7.22
CA GLU A 99 10.79 19.00 7.70
C GLU A 99 9.32 19.04 7.23
N CYS A 100 8.90 18.00 6.52
CA CYS A 100 7.60 17.93 5.85
C CYS A 100 6.85 16.65 6.18
N ASP A 101 5.53 16.75 6.18
CA ASP A 101 4.63 15.62 6.13
C ASP A 101 4.09 15.44 4.70
N VAL A 102 4.32 14.28 4.12
CA VAL A 102 3.60 13.81 2.94
C VAL A 102 2.49 12.90 3.40
N VAL A 103 1.25 13.27 3.06
CA VAL A 103 0.05 12.51 3.39
C VAL A 103 -0.61 12.07 2.09
N CYS A 104 -0.76 10.76 1.91
CA CYS A 104 -1.40 10.16 0.75
C CYS A 104 -2.59 9.31 1.20
N THR A 105 -3.75 9.51 0.60
CA THR A 105 -4.97 8.75 0.88
C THR A 105 -5.37 7.91 -0.31
N GLY A 106 -6.01 6.79 -0.02
CA GLY A 106 -6.47 5.88 -1.04
C GLY A 106 -7.05 4.59 -0.46
N ARG A 107 -6.76 3.49 -1.11
CA ARG A 107 -7.22 2.16 -0.66
C ARG A 107 -6.11 1.13 -0.84
N PHE A 108 -5.99 0.21 0.09
CA PHE A 108 -5.33 -1.06 -0.18
C PHE A 108 -6.34 -2.01 -0.79
N VAL A 109 -5.96 -2.67 -1.87
CA VAL A 109 -6.68 -3.80 -2.46
C VAL A 109 -5.82 -5.03 -2.24
N ASP A 110 -6.35 -6.00 -1.51
CA ASP A 110 -5.68 -7.26 -1.23
C ASP A 110 -6.40 -8.41 -1.91
N PHE A 111 -5.62 -9.24 -2.57
CA PHE A 111 -6.02 -10.55 -3.04
C PHE A 111 -5.56 -11.56 -2.00
N LEU A 112 -6.50 -12.31 -1.46
CA LEU A 112 -6.25 -13.25 -0.37
C LEU A 112 -6.67 -14.65 -0.77
N GLU A 113 -5.97 -15.63 -0.21
CA GLU A 113 -6.30 -17.03 -0.39
C GLU A 113 -6.27 -17.77 0.95
N GLN A 114 -7.15 -18.75 1.09
CA GLN A 114 -7.09 -19.69 2.21
C GLN A 114 -6.37 -20.96 1.76
N ARG A 115 -5.22 -21.25 2.35
CA ARG A 115 -4.41 -22.46 2.12
C ARG A 115 -4.26 -23.17 3.46
N ASP A 116 -4.57 -24.45 3.51
CA ASP A 116 -4.50 -25.27 4.72
C ASP A 116 -5.20 -24.64 5.95
N GLY A 117 -6.35 -24.01 5.71
CA GLY A 117 -7.16 -23.35 6.73
C GLY A 117 -6.66 -21.97 7.17
N ARG A 118 -5.55 -21.45 6.59
CA ARG A 118 -4.97 -20.13 6.89
C ARG A 118 -5.22 -19.15 5.75
N TRP A 119 -5.87 -18.03 6.04
CA TRP A 119 -5.90 -16.88 5.14
C TRP A 119 -4.56 -16.16 5.10
N GLY A 120 -4.15 -15.70 3.90
CA GLY A 120 -2.95 -14.91 3.71
C GLY A 120 -3.06 -14.03 2.47
N ILE A 121 -2.31 -12.93 2.45
CA ILE A 121 -2.24 -12.04 1.29
C ILE A 121 -1.34 -12.68 0.22
N VAL A 122 -1.86 -12.77 -1.00
CA VAL A 122 -1.13 -13.20 -2.20
C VAL A 122 -0.62 -11.99 -2.98
N LEU A 123 -1.41 -10.91 -3.02
CA LEU A 123 -1.03 -9.66 -3.67
C LEU A 123 -1.67 -8.49 -2.95
N ARG A 124 -0.88 -7.45 -2.65
CA ARG A 124 -1.39 -6.12 -2.24
C ARG A 124 -1.06 -5.11 -3.32
N GLN A 125 -2.10 -4.45 -3.81
CA GLN A 125 -2.01 -3.36 -4.77
C GLN A 125 -2.72 -2.12 -4.22
N PRO A 126 -2.01 -1.04 -3.87
CA PRO A 126 -2.64 0.22 -3.50
C PRO A 126 -3.28 0.93 -4.68
N ILE A 127 -4.38 1.63 -4.39
CA ILE A 127 -4.97 2.68 -5.22
C ILE A 127 -4.67 4.00 -4.55
N TYR A 128 -4.09 4.95 -5.28
CA TYR A 128 -3.71 6.27 -4.76
C TYR A 128 -4.69 7.31 -5.26
N GLU A 129 -5.48 7.89 -4.35
CA GLU A 129 -6.59 8.77 -4.74
C GLU A 129 -6.21 10.25 -4.67
N GLN A 130 -5.44 10.64 -3.65
CA GLN A 130 -5.11 12.02 -3.39
C GLN A 130 -3.91 12.10 -2.45
N ASP A 131 -3.04 13.08 -2.68
CA ASP A 131 -1.95 13.36 -1.76
C ASP A 131 -1.70 14.87 -1.56
N ARG A 132 -0.93 15.18 -0.52
CA ARG A 132 -0.41 16.52 -0.25
C ARG A 132 0.95 16.43 0.43
N LEU A 133 1.70 17.52 0.33
CA LEU A 133 2.95 17.74 1.05
C LEU A 133 2.86 19.10 1.73
N SER A 134 3.18 19.14 3.01
CA SER A 134 3.16 20.37 3.82
C SER A 134 4.34 20.41 4.78
N PRO A 135 4.97 21.58 4.98
CA PRO A 135 5.98 21.73 6.01
C PRO A 135 5.34 21.53 7.39
N VAL A 136 6.13 21.00 8.33
CA VAL A 136 5.73 20.85 9.74
C VAL A 136 5.63 22.22 10.41
N ASP A 137 6.58 23.12 10.13
CA ASP A 137 6.45 24.51 10.51
C ASP A 137 5.57 25.25 9.48
N PRO A 138 4.37 25.75 9.88
CA PRO A 138 3.45 26.40 8.96
C PRO A 138 3.94 27.77 8.45
N SER A 139 5.01 28.33 9.02
CA SER A 139 5.62 29.57 8.54
C SER A 139 6.54 29.34 7.34
N GLU A 140 7.02 28.13 7.13
CA GLU A 140 7.89 27.80 6.01
C GLU A 140 7.15 27.76 4.67
N ARG A 141 7.89 28.07 3.61
CA ARG A 141 7.38 28.07 2.23
C ARG A 141 8.26 27.19 1.35
N LEU A 142 7.69 26.11 0.85
CA LEU A 142 8.40 25.18 -0.03
C LEU A 142 8.46 25.68 -1.47
N LYS A 143 9.62 25.51 -2.11
CA LYS A 143 9.81 25.74 -3.54
C LYS A 143 10.11 24.40 -4.21
N LEU A 144 9.06 23.64 -4.48
CA LEU A 144 9.18 22.34 -5.13
C LEU A 144 9.54 22.50 -6.62
N ASP A 145 10.33 21.57 -7.15
CA ASP A 145 10.53 21.44 -8.59
C ASP A 145 9.20 21.05 -9.25
N GLN A 146 8.61 22.02 -9.92
CA GLN A 146 7.29 21.87 -10.56
C GLN A 146 7.31 20.92 -11.76
N ALA A 147 8.44 20.76 -12.44
CA ALA A 147 8.58 19.82 -13.55
C ALA A 147 8.55 18.40 -13.04
N LEU A 148 9.35 18.10 -12.02
CA LEU A 148 9.36 16.80 -11.35
C LEU A 148 7.99 16.49 -10.72
N LEU A 149 7.39 17.44 -10.00
CA LEU A 149 6.08 17.22 -9.36
C LEU A 149 4.99 16.85 -10.36
N ARG A 150 4.98 17.52 -11.53
CA ARG A 150 3.97 17.30 -12.57
C ARG A 150 4.23 16.07 -13.43
N SER A 151 5.40 15.45 -13.34
CA SER A 151 5.71 14.21 -14.05
C SER A 151 4.99 12.97 -13.49
N PHE A 152 4.39 13.10 -12.31
CA PHE A 152 3.66 12.01 -11.64
C PHE A 152 2.15 12.23 -11.63
N PRO A 153 1.35 11.15 -11.57
CA PRO A 153 -0.11 11.21 -11.46
C PRO A 153 -0.58 11.97 -10.23
N VAL A 154 -1.72 12.64 -10.34
CA VAL A 154 -2.29 13.51 -9.28
C VAL A 154 -2.48 12.76 -7.95
N GLY A 155 -2.83 11.49 -8.01
CA GLY A 155 -3.16 10.70 -6.81
C GLY A 155 -2.00 10.49 -5.84
N TYR A 156 -0.73 10.58 -6.31
CA TYR A 156 0.46 10.35 -5.48
C TYR A 156 1.68 11.19 -5.87
N ARG A 157 1.48 12.32 -6.53
CA ARG A 157 2.60 13.15 -7.04
C ARG A 157 3.54 13.66 -5.97
N HIS A 158 3.02 14.00 -4.78
CA HIS A 158 3.85 14.50 -3.68
C HIS A 158 4.60 13.36 -3.00
N LEU A 159 3.96 12.20 -2.86
CA LEU A 159 4.61 10.98 -2.38
C LEU A 159 5.71 10.55 -3.35
N ALA A 160 5.43 10.54 -4.65
CA ALA A 160 6.40 10.24 -5.70
C ALA A 160 7.57 11.24 -5.72
N TYR A 161 7.26 12.53 -5.56
CA TYR A 161 8.28 13.58 -5.44
C TYR A 161 9.25 13.27 -4.30
N LEU A 162 8.72 13.04 -3.08
CA LEU A 162 9.55 12.67 -1.92
C LEU A 162 10.38 11.42 -2.20
N GLN A 163 9.75 10.35 -2.69
CA GLN A 163 10.43 9.07 -2.95
C GLN A 163 11.55 9.22 -3.98
N THR A 164 11.34 10.00 -5.04
CA THR A 164 12.36 10.31 -6.05
C THR A 164 13.53 11.11 -5.44
N ARG A 165 13.24 12.08 -4.56
CA ARG A 165 14.28 12.85 -3.85
C ARG A 165 15.08 11.98 -2.87
N LEU A 166 14.48 10.91 -2.37
CA LEU A 166 15.17 9.88 -1.56
C LEU A 166 15.92 8.83 -2.40
N GLY A 167 15.90 8.95 -3.73
CA GLY A 167 16.64 8.07 -4.65
C GLY A 167 15.90 6.81 -5.10
N PHE A 168 14.60 6.71 -4.84
CA PHE A 168 13.80 5.58 -5.33
C PHE A 168 13.37 5.76 -6.79
N ALA A 169 13.35 4.66 -7.55
CA ALA A 169 12.67 4.58 -8.83
C ALA A 169 11.16 4.43 -8.59
N VAL A 170 10.39 5.46 -8.94
CA VAL A 170 8.95 5.49 -8.69
C VAL A 170 8.19 5.03 -9.92
N LYS A 171 7.26 4.08 -9.74
CA LYS A 171 6.38 3.59 -10.79
C LYS A 171 5.33 4.65 -11.17
N PRO A 172 5.22 5.03 -12.46
CA PRO A 172 4.36 6.14 -12.88
C PRO A 172 2.91 5.75 -13.20
N ASP A 173 2.59 4.47 -13.25
CA ASP A 173 1.31 3.90 -13.68
C ASP A 173 0.60 3.12 -12.56
N MET A 174 0.67 3.62 -11.32
CA MET A 174 -0.09 3.03 -10.21
C MET A 174 -1.57 3.40 -10.32
N PRO A 175 -2.48 2.50 -9.90
CA PRO A 175 -3.92 2.78 -9.92
C PRO A 175 -4.27 4.04 -9.14
N GLY A 176 -5.03 4.93 -9.80
CA GLY A 176 -5.61 6.14 -9.21
C GLY A 176 -7.08 5.97 -8.86
N LEU A 177 -7.75 7.08 -8.54
CA LEU A 177 -9.20 7.09 -8.24
C LEU A 177 -10.03 6.55 -9.41
N THR A 178 -9.64 6.89 -10.63
CA THR A 178 -10.26 6.50 -11.90
C THR A 178 -9.16 6.22 -12.93
N GLY A 179 -9.52 5.54 -14.01
CA GLY A 179 -8.62 5.29 -15.13
C GLY A 179 -8.41 3.81 -15.39
N PRO A 180 -7.68 3.48 -16.48
CA PRO A 180 -7.54 2.10 -16.94
C PRO A 180 -6.84 1.20 -15.91
N GLU A 181 -5.91 1.71 -15.11
CA GLU A 181 -5.15 0.93 -14.14
C GLU A 181 -6.07 0.41 -13.01
N VAL A 182 -6.96 1.25 -12.47
CA VAL A 182 -7.91 0.83 -11.42
C VAL A 182 -9.02 -0.04 -12.00
N GLU A 183 -9.45 0.20 -13.23
CA GLU A 183 -10.42 -0.65 -13.92
C GLU A 183 -9.85 -2.06 -14.17
N ALA A 184 -8.59 -2.15 -14.60
CA ALA A 184 -7.87 -3.41 -14.76
C ALA A 184 -7.70 -4.15 -13.42
N LEU A 185 -7.40 -3.42 -12.34
CA LEU A 185 -7.28 -3.99 -11.00
C LEU A 185 -8.62 -4.58 -10.53
N TYR A 186 -9.74 -3.88 -10.75
CA TYR A 186 -11.06 -4.43 -10.41
C TYR A 186 -11.47 -5.61 -11.29
N ALA A 187 -11.11 -5.58 -12.58
CA ALA A 187 -11.31 -6.74 -13.45
C ALA A 187 -10.51 -7.95 -12.97
N SER A 188 -9.26 -7.74 -12.53
CA SER A 188 -8.41 -8.78 -11.91
C SER A 188 -9.05 -9.34 -10.64
N GLY A 189 -9.63 -8.47 -9.79
CA GLY A 189 -10.35 -8.88 -8.57
C GLY A 189 -11.52 -9.80 -8.88
N ARG A 190 -12.34 -9.47 -9.88
CA ARG A 190 -13.45 -10.34 -10.31
C ARG A 190 -12.94 -11.67 -10.83
N ARG A 191 -11.93 -11.67 -11.74
CA ARG A 191 -11.32 -12.91 -12.24
C ARG A 191 -10.78 -13.80 -11.12
N TRP A 192 -10.14 -13.18 -10.10
CA TRP A 192 -9.63 -13.90 -8.96
C TRP A 192 -10.72 -14.62 -8.17
N LEU A 193 -11.83 -13.95 -7.89
CA LEU A 193 -12.98 -14.54 -7.20
C LEU A 193 -13.65 -15.65 -8.03
N ASP A 194 -13.62 -15.53 -9.36
CA ASP A 194 -14.13 -16.56 -10.29
C ASP A 194 -13.15 -17.75 -10.50
N GLY A 195 -12.03 -17.79 -9.79
CA GLY A 195 -11.04 -18.87 -9.86
C GLY A 195 -9.93 -18.67 -10.88
N GLY A 196 -9.84 -17.51 -11.54
CA GLY A 196 -8.78 -17.17 -12.50
C GLY A 196 -7.42 -16.92 -11.84
N GLU A 197 -6.37 -16.87 -12.66
CA GLU A 197 -5.01 -16.56 -12.22
C GLU A 197 -4.81 -15.05 -12.02
N LEU A 198 -3.87 -14.68 -11.12
CA LEU A 198 -3.37 -13.32 -11.02
C LEU A 198 -2.27 -13.08 -12.04
N ASP A 199 -2.34 -11.97 -12.75
CA ASP A 199 -1.22 -11.46 -13.55
C ASP A 199 -0.09 -11.07 -12.57
N ARG A 200 1.06 -11.78 -12.63
CA ARG A 200 2.19 -11.64 -11.68
C ARG A 200 3.35 -10.86 -12.27
#